data_a3d9801e6313cc44754fe24092d217c5
#
_entry.id   a3d9801e6313cc44754fe24092d217c5
#
_cell.length_a   1.000
_cell.length_b   1.000
_cell.length_c   1.000
_cell.angle_alpha   90.00
_cell.angle_beta   90.00
_cell.angle_gamma   90.00
#
_symmetry.space_group_name_H-M   'P 1'
#
loop_
_entity.id
_entity.type
_entity.pdbx_description
1 polymer ?
#
loop_
_entity_poly.entity_id
_entity_poly.type
_entity_poly.pdbx_seq_one_letter_code
_entity_poly.pdbx_strand_id
1 'polypeptide(L)'
;MERVGCNGLFRPRTQLGGTKLEYILQAEGISKQYGKTLALDHVTLQLKKGEIYGLIGRNGAGKTTLLKILAGLAKPTDGTFSIFGEPQEKTKILRDRIGVLLETPGLYPNMSAYENMKLKELTLGMNDDAYVHQLLQEVGLSEVEKKPVKKFSLGMKQRLGIAMALVGHPDLLLLDEPINGIDPQGIVEIRELIERLSHEYNVTVIISSHILEELSKIATRFGILHRGRLIDTFTHEELMKRCSERIEIRTSDPVKACMVIEKMGITEFKIMDGSMIQIFERMEDSGEIVLELAKNNIKTLSIQVKNEALEDYYLSLTMER
;
A
#
# COMPACT_ATOMS: atom_id res chain seq x y z
N MET A 1 29.19 11.10 12.03
CA MET A 1 27.94 11.28 12.78
C MET A 1 27.49 9.89 13.21
N GLU A 2 27.66 9.60 14.49
CA GLU A 2 27.35 8.32 15.08
C GLU A 2 25.83 8.10 15.06
N ARG A 3 25.42 6.92 14.55
CA ARG A 3 24.02 6.49 14.65
C ARG A 3 23.72 6.25 16.13
N VAL A 4 22.98 7.14 16.75
CA VAL A 4 22.36 6.89 18.05
C VAL A 4 21.38 5.74 17.85
N GLY A 5 21.68 4.60 18.42
CA GLY A 5 20.85 3.40 18.29
C GLY A 5 19.46 3.63 18.89
N CYS A 6 18.43 3.55 18.06
CA CYS A 6 17.01 3.67 18.42
C CYS A 6 16.47 2.42 19.14
N ASN A 7 17.22 1.83 20.06
CA ASN A 7 16.91 0.52 20.69
C ASN A 7 15.80 0.56 21.75
N GLY A 8 14.97 1.60 21.81
CA GLY A 8 13.94 1.76 22.85
C GLY A 8 12.53 2.10 22.38
N LEU A 9 12.35 2.56 21.14
CA LEU A 9 11.10 3.17 20.69
C LEU A 9 9.94 2.17 20.55
N PHE A 10 10.22 1.00 20.02
CA PHE A 10 9.25 -0.07 19.88
C PHE A 10 9.75 -1.31 20.62
N ARG A 11 9.27 -1.52 21.85
CA ARG A 11 9.48 -2.80 22.51
C ARG A 11 8.54 -3.81 21.87
N PRO A 12 9.04 -4.90 21.23
CA PRO A 12 8.15 -5.96 20.78
C PRO A 12 7.39 -6.47 22.00
N ARG A 13 6.07 -6.33 21.97
CA ARG A 13 5.25 -6.97 23.01
C ARG A 13 5.53 -8.45 22.96
N THR A 14 5.96 -9.04 24.08
CA THR A 14 6.19 -10.48 24.24
C THR A 14 4.96 -11.20 23.68
N GLN A 15 5.17 -12.09 22.73
CA GLN A 15 4.08 -12.91 22.18
C GLN A 15 3.42 -13.64 23.35
N LEU A 16 2.17 -13.33 23.62
CA LEU A 16 1.33 -14.14 24.50
C LEU A 16 1.17 -15.50 23.80
N GLY A 17 1.95 -16.47 24.24
CA GLY A 17 1.82 -17.89 24.06
C GLY A 17 1.60 -18.43 22.65
N GLY A 18 2.58 -19.14 22.08
CA GLY A 18 2.33 -20.19 21.10
C GLY A 18 2.54 -19.77 19.65
N THR A 19 2.12 -20.38 18.72
CA THR A 19 2.24 -20.45 17.27
C THR A 19 2.53 -19.12 16.59
N LYS A 20 3.59 -19.09 15.79
CA LYS A 20 3.92 -18.00 14.89
C LYS A 20 2.76 -17.81 13.90
N LEU A 21 1.89 -16.82 14.14
CA LEU A 21 0.79 -16.51 13.22
C LEU A 21 1.39 -16.09 11.88
N GLU A 22 1.05 -16.79 10.81
CA GLU A 22 1.46 -16.44 9.45
C GLU A 22 0.78 -15.13 9.02
N TYR A 23 -0.50 -14.97 9.35
CA TYR A 23 -1.30 -13.78 9.03
C TYR A 23 -1.73 -13.08 10.31
N ILE A 24 -1.51 -11.77 10.36
CA ILE A 24 -1.98 -10.95 11.49
C ILE A 24 -3.40 -10.43 11.30
N LEU A 25 -3.86 -10.39 10.04
CA LEU A 25 -5.22 -10.01 9.67
C LEU A 25 -5.72 -10.98 8.60
N GLN A 26 -6.92 -11.49 8.81
CA GLN A 26 -7.67 -12.29 7.85
C GLN A 26 -9.10 -11.77 7.82
N ALA A 27 -9.59 -11.40 6.65
CA ALA A 27 -10.96 -10.94 6.42
C ALA A 27 -11.59 -11.76 5.30
N GLU A 28 -12.79 -12.28 5.52
CA GLU A 28 -13.51 -13.17 4.62
C GLU A 28 -14.91 -12.62 4.33
N GLY A 29 -15.16 -12.28 3.06
CA GLY A 29 -16.46 -11.88 2.57
C GLY A 29 -17.04 -10.62 3.20
N ILE A 30 -16.20 -9.68 3.63
CA ILE A 30 -16.63 -8.45 4.30
C ILE A 30 -17.54 -7.64 3.40
N SER A 31 -18.78 -7.46 3.83
CA SER A 31 -19.77 -6.61 3.17
C SER A 31 -20.24 -5.51 4.11
N LYS A 32 -20.50 -4.32 3.56
CA LYS A 32 -21.02 -3.18 4.32
C LYS A 32 -22.07 -2.42 3.52
N GLN A 33 -23.27 -2.34 4.09
CA GLN A 33 -24.37 -1.58 3.54
C GLN A 33 -24.72 -0.39 4.44
N TYR A 34 -24.88 0.78 3.86
CA TYR A 34 -25.39 1.99 4.49
C TYR A 34 -26.72 2.37 3.81
N GLY A 35 -27.81 2.11 4.46
CA GLY A 35 -29.14 2.32 3.86
C GLY A 35 -29.28 1.52 2.56
N LYS A 36 -29.37 2.20 1.43
CA LYS A 36 -29.47 1.57 0.08
C LYS A 36 -28.11 1.39 -0.61
N THR A 37 -27.03 1.95 -0.06
CA THR A 37 -25.72 1.96 -0.68
C THR A 37 -24.89 0.79 -0.15
N LEU A 38 -24.46 -0.10 -1.04
CA LEU A 38 -23.50 -1.17 -0.74
C LEU A 38 -22.10 -0.57 -0.88
N ALA A 39 -21.44 -0.30 0.24
CA ALA A 39 -20.12 0.32 0.29
C ALA A 39 -18.99 -0.71 0.17
N LEU A 40 -19.21 -1.95 0.64
CA LEU A 40 -18.31 -3.11 0.44
C LEU A 40 -19.16 -4.32 0.07
N ASP A 41 -18.63 -5.14 -0.83
CA ASP A 41 -19.29 -6.31 -1.38
C ASP A 41 -18.31 -7.50 -1.42
N HIS A 42 -18.42 -8.38 -0.42
CA HIS A 42 -17.65 -9.63 -0.27
C HIS A 42 -16.12 -9.46 -0.36
N VAL A 43 -15.57 -8.45 0.32
CA VAL A 43 -14.11 -8.20 0.33
C VAL A 43 -13.40 -9.26 1.17
N THR A 44 -12.45 -9.96 0.56
CA THR A 44 -11.59 -10.95 1.21
C THR A 44 -10.13 -10.53 1.07
N LEU A 45 -9.40 -10.45 2.20
CA LEU A 45 -7.98 -10.09 2.21
C LEU A 45 -7.25 -10.71 3.41
N GLN A 46 -5.94 -10.89 3.25
CA GLN A 46 -5.05 -11.43 4.29
C GLN A 46 -3.76 -10.62 4.31
N LEU A 47 -3.25 -10.33 5.52
CA LEU A 47 -1.99 -9.62 5.72
C LEU A 47 -1.01 -10.46 6.54
N LYS A 48 0.23 -10.53 6.09
CA LYS A 48 1.34 -11.10 6.85
C LYS A 48 1.94 -10.06 7.80
N LYS A 49 2.60 -10.53 8.84
CA LYS A 49 3.28 -9.66 9.80
C LYS A 49 4.44 -8.91 9.11
N GLY A 50 4.56 -7.61 9.36
CA GLY A 50 5.60 -6.74 8.77
C GLY A 50 5.37 -6.40 7.30
N GLU A 51 4.21 -6.73 6.71
CA GLU A 51 3.85 -6.40 5.34
C GLU A 51 3.33 -4.96 5.25
N ILE A 52 3.69 -4.26 4.16
CA ILE A 52 3.06 -3.00 3.78
C ILE A 52 2.06 -3.31 2.66
N TYR A 53 0.77 -3.25 2.99
CA TYR A 53 -0.31 -3.52 2.05
C TYR A 53 -0.89 -2.22 1.48
N GLY A 54 -0.71 -2.02 0.18
CA GLY A 54 -1.28 -0.89 -0.56
C GLY A 54 -2.72 -1.16 -0.99
N LEU A 55 -3.70 -0.48 -0.40
CA LEU A 55 -5.10 -0.54 -0.78
C LEU A 55 -5.43 0.56 -1.79
N ILE A 56 -5.53 0.21 -3.06
CA ILE A 56 -5.71 1.14 -4.17
C ILE A 56 -7.18 1.22 -4.56
N GLY A 57 -7.66 2.42 -4.85
CA GLY A 57 -9.01 2.62 -5.35
C GLY A 57 -9.39 4.09 -5.49
N ARG A 58 -10.30 4.39 -6.41
CA ARG A 58 -10.84 5.75 -6.60
C ARG A 58 -11.59 6.23 -5.36
N ASN A 59 -11.86 7.52 -5.29
CA ASN A 59 -12.74 8.08 -4.25
C ASN A 59 -14.12 7.40 -4.32
N GLY A 60 -14.64 6.98 -3.15
CA GLY A 60 -15.87 6.21 -3.06
C GLY A 60 -15.77 4.72 -3.35
N ALA A 61 -14.57 4.16 -3.62
CA ALA A 61 -14.39 2.73 -3.85
C ALA A 61 -14.64 1.84 -2.60
N GLY A 62 -14.67 2.43 -1.39
CA GLY A 62 -14.90 1.71 -0.14
C GLY A 62 -13.69 1.61 0.79
N LYS A 63 -12.52 2.19 0.43
CA LYS A 63 -11.25 2.12 1.20
C LYS A 63 -11.43 2.51 2.66
N THR A 64 -11.91 3.73 2.91
CA THR A 64 -12.18 4.25 4.26
C THR A 64 -13.16 3.37 5.04
N THR A 65 -14.18 2.82 4.36
CA THR A 65 -15.15 1.91 4.98
C THR A 65 -14.49 0.61 5.45
N LEU A 66 -13.63 0.03 4.62
CA LEU A 66 -12.88 -1.17 4.98
C LEU A 66 -11.96 -0.89 6.19
N LEU A 67 -11.18 0.20 6.13
CA LEU A 67 -10.30 0.57 7.24
C LEU A 67 -11.08 0.85 8.52
N LYS A 68 -12.25 1.50 8.47
CA LYS A 68 -13.13 1.71 9.63
C LYS A 68 -13.61 0.38 10.26
N ILE A 69 -13.90 -0.62 9.43
CA ILE A 69 -14.30 -1.96 9.92
C ILE A 69 -13.11 -2.63 10.61
N LEU A 70 -11.94 -2.66 9.98
CA LEU A 70 -10.74 -3.27 10.54
C LEU A 70 -10.27 -2.57 11.82
N ALA A 71 -10.47 -1.25 11.92
CA ALA A 71 -10.22 -0.47 13.14
C ALA A 71 -11.26 -0.71 14.27
N GLY A 72 -12.31 -1.50 14.00
CA GLY A 72 -13.41 -1.70 14.95
C GLY A 72 -14.31 -0.48 15.17
N LEU A 73 -14.23 0.52 14.26
CA LEU A 73 -15.04 1.74 14.29
C LEU A 73 -16.40 1.56 13.59
N ALA A 74 -16.51 0.56 12.72
CA ALA A 74 -17.76 0.16 12.07
C ALA A 74 -17.89 -1.36 12.13
N LYS A 75 -19.13 -1.87 12.22
CA LYS A 75 -19.39 -3.30 12.08
C LYS A 75 -19.65 -3.66 10.63
N PRO A 76 -19.15 -4.78 10.12
CA PRO A 76 -19.58 -5.30 8.82
C PRO A 76 -21.09 -5.61 8.87
N THR A 77 -21.74 -5.61 7.70
CA THR A 77 -23.13 -6.09 7.56
C THR A 77 -23.13 -7.61 7.41
N ASP A 78 -22.11 -8.13 6.71
CA ASP A 78 -21.89 -9.57 6.53
C ASP A 78 -20.37 -9.84 6.42
N GLY A 79 -19.97 -11.10 6.54
CA GLY A 79 -18.59 -11.53 6.56
C GLY A 79 -17.95 -11.42 7.95
N THR A 80 -16.74 -11.95 8.07
CA THR A 80 -15.99 -12.02 9.34
C THR A 80 -14.54 -11.63 9.14
N PHE A 81 -13.89 -11.16 10.22
CA PHE A 81 -12.45 -10.97 10.22
C PHE A 81 -11.82 -11.31 11.57
N SER A 82 -10.56 -11.62 11.55
CA SER A 82 -9.73 -11.78 12.74
C SER A 82 -8.48 -10.91 12.64
N ILE A 83 -8.03 -10.38 13.78
CA ILE A 83 -6.79 -9.62 13.91
C ILE A 83 -5.98 -10.22 15.05
N PHE A 84 -4.70 -10.49 14.81
CA PHE A 84 -3.78 -11.16 15.75
C PHE A 84 -4.30 -12.52 16.23
N GLY A 85 -5.07 -13.23 15.39
CA GLY A 85 -5.73 -14.49 15.71
C GLY A 85 -6.99 -14.36 16.57
N GLU A 86 -7.39 -13.15 16.92
CA GLU A 86 -8.59 -12.87 17.71
C GLU A 86 -9.74 -12.44 16.79
N PRO A 87 -10.97 -12.95 17.02
CA PRO A 87 -12.11 -12.61 16.19
C PRO A 87 -12.54 -11.15 16.34
N GLN A 88 -13.29 -10.66 15.37
CA GLN A 88 -13.73 -9.26 15.25
C GLN A 88 -14.42 -8.70 16.52
N GLU A 89 -15.10 -9.53 17.29
CA GLU A 89 -15.78 -9.13 18.54
C GLU A 89 -14.79 -8.62 19.60
N LYS A 90 -13.56 -9.12 19.54
CA LYS A 90 -12.47 -8.75 20.45
C LYS A 90 -11.64 -7.55 19.97
N THR A 91 -11.89 -7.02 18.78
CA THR A 91 -11.12 -5.88 18.22
C THR A 91 -11.09 -4.67 19.15
N LYS A 92 -12.16 -4.47 19.93
CA LYS A 92 -12.21 -3.38 20.93
C LYS A 92 -11.15 -3.51 22.04
N ILE A 93 -10.77 -4.73 22.40
CA ILE A 93 -9.74 -5.01 23.42
C ILE A 93 -8.33 -4.82 22.81
N LEU A 94 -8.22 -4.94 21.48
CA LEU A 94 -6.95 -4.83 20.75
C LEU A 94 -6.64 -3.42 20.25
N ARG A 95 -7.43 -2.41 20.64
CA ARG A 95 -7.30 -1.03 20.12
C ARG A 95 -5.96 -0.40 20.37
N ASP A 96 -5.29 -0.75 21.45
CA ASP A 96 -3.94 -0.28 21.77
C ASP A 96 -2.85 -0.93 20.92
N ARG A 97 -3.20 -2.00 20.19
CA ARG A 97 -2.33 -2.67 19.20
C ARG A 97 -2.59 -2.23 17.77
N ILE A 98 -3.62 -1.41 17.52
CA ILE A 98 -4.01 -0.93 16.21
C ILE A 98 -3.90 0.59 16.19
N GLY A 99 -2.92 1.11 15.47
CA GLY A 99 -2.79 2.54 15.18
C GLY A 99 -3.66 2.92 13.99
N VAL A 100 -4.36 4.06 14.09
CA VAL A 100 -5.33 4.44 13.05
C VAL A 100 -5.20 5.92 12.72
N LEU A 101 -5.03 6.20 11.43
CA LEU A 101 -5.16 7.53 10.85
C LEU A 101 -6.18 7.46 9.72
N LEU A 102 -7.39 7.98 9.94
CA LEU A 102 -8.46 8.01 8.94
C LEU A 102 -8.74 9.44 8.51
N GLU A 103 -8.73 9.68 7.19
CA GLU A 103 -9.01 10.97 6.57
C GLU A 103 -8.11 12.10 7.12
N THR A 104 -8.67 13.01 7.90
CA THR A 104 -7.91 14.09 8.57
C THR A 104 -7.59 13.73 10.01
N PRO A 105 -6.35 13.97 10.47
CA PRO A 105 -6.01 13.76 11.88
C PRO A 105 -6.90 14.59 12.80
N GLY A 106 -7.48 13.95 13.81
CA GLY A 106 -8.30 14.60 14.84
C GLY A 106 -7.44 15.41 15.81
N LEU A 107 -6.84 16.51 15.33
CA LEU A 107 -5.91 17.36 16.09
C LEU A 107 -6.62 18.52 16.76
N TYR A 108 -6.16 18.89 17.96
CA TYR A 108 -6.56 20.10 18.63
C TYR A 108 -5.73 21.28 18.12
N PRO A 109 -6.30 22.18 17.30
CA PRO A 109 -5.52 23.16 16.52
C PRO A 109 -4.82 24.22 17.37
N ASN A 110 -5.34 24.51 18.55
CA ASN A 110 -4.76 25.49 19.48
C ASN A 110 -3.69 24.89 20.40
N MET A 111 -3.61 23.57 20.49
CA MET A 111 -2.58 22.85 21.23
C MET A 111 -1.33 22.67 20.36
N SER A 112 -0.18 22.55 21.00
CA SER A 112 1.09 22.18 20.34
C SER A 112 1.09 20.73 19.89
N ALA A 113 2.10 20.32 19.10
CA ALA A 113 2.29 18.92 18.73
C ALA A 113 2.49 18.04 19.97
N TYR A 114 3.36 18.49 20.89
CA TYR A 114 3.60 17.80 22.16
C TYR A 114 2.32 17.62 22.97
N GLU A 115 1.51 18.66 23.15
CA GLU A 115 0.26 18.60 23.92
C GLU A 115 -0.76 17.65 23.28
N ASN A 116 -0.89 17.62 21.94
CA ASN A 116 -1.73 16.65 21.22
C ASN A 116 -1.27 15.20 21.48
N MET A 117 0.04 14.95 21.39
CA MET A 117 0.63 13.64 21.65
C MET A 117 0.45 13.22 23.11
N LYS A 118 0.69 14.15 24.06
CA LYS A 118 0.54 13.89 25.48
C LYS A 118 -0.91 13.56 25.85
N LEU A 119 -1.87 14.28 25.27
CA LEU A 119 -3.29 13.99 25.46
C LEU A 119 -3.64 12.57 24.96
N LYS A 120 -3.14 12.18 23.78
CA LYS A 120 -3.34 10.83 23.23
C LYS A 120 -2.73 9.76 24.14
N GLU A 121 -1.52 9.98 24.61
CA GLU A 121 -0.83 9.07 25.53
C GLU A 121 -1.61 8.86 26.82
N LEU A 122 -2.08 9.93 27.44
CA LEU A 122 -2.89 9.88 28.67
C LEU A 122 -4.20 9.10 28.47
N THR A 123 -4.83 9.18 27.28
CA THR A 123 -6.04 8.39 26.99
C THR A 123 -5.78 6.87 26.96
N LEU A 124 -4.53 6.45 26.79
CA LEU A 124 -4.11 5.04 26.87
C LEU A 124 -3.57 4.65 28.25
N GLY A 125 -3.66 5.55 29.23
CA GLY A 125 -3.15 5.32 30.59
C GLY A 125 -1.62 5.35 30.68
N MET A 126 -0.94 5.92 29.68
CA MET A 126 0.52 6.10 29.65
C MET A 126 0.89 7.50 30.17
N ASN A 127 2.12 7.68 30.64
CA ASN A 127 2.65 8.95 31.07
C ASN A 127 4.19 8.96 30.97
N ASP A 128 4.71 8.98 29.76
CA ASP A 128 6.14 8.96 29.45
C ASP A 128 6.51 10.07 28.48
N ASP A 129 6.99 11.19 29.01
CA ASP A 129 7.37 12.37 28.19
C ASP A 129 8.51 12.06 27.25
N ALA A 130 9.46 11.19 27.64
CA ALA A 130 10.58 10.80 26.80
C ALA A 130 10.09 10.05 25.55
N TYR A 131 9.10 9.19 25.71
CA TYR A 131 8.46 8.47 24.62
C TYR A 131 7.76 9.43 23.63
N VAL A 132 7.03 10.43 24.16
CA VAL A 132 6.39 11.46 23.30
C VAL A 132 7.42 12.23 22.49
N HIS A 133 8.53 12.68 23.11
CA HIS A 133 9.60 13.36 22.39
C HIS A 133 10.25 12.47 21.33
N GLN A 134 10.48 11.18 21.63
CA GLN A 134 11.02 10.23 20.67
C GLN A 134 10.10 10.04 19.46
N LEU A 135 8.78 9.91 19.66
CA LEU A 135 7.82 9.80 18.55
C LEU A 135 7.80 11.08 17.70
N LEU A 136 7.86 12.27 18.32
CA LEU A 136 7.93 13.54 17.58
C LEU A 136 9.23 13.67 16.80
N GLN A 137 10.34 13.15 17.31
CA GLN A 137 11.61 13.07 16.59
C GLN A 137 11.52 12.12 15.41
N GLU A 138 10.91 10.94 15.57
CA GLU A 138 10.74 9.93 14.53
C GLU A 138 9.97 10.46 13.32
N VAL A 139 8.95 11.29 13.55
CA VAL A 139 8.17 11.91 12.49
C VAL A 139 8.73 13.29 12.05
N GLY A 140 9.92 13.68 12.50
CA GLY A 140 10.58 14.93 12.11
C GLY A 140 9.87 16.20 12.60
N LEU A 141 9.28 16.18 13.79
CA LEU A 141 8.55 17.32 14.37
C LEU A 141 9.17 17.85 15.68
N SER A 142 10.34 17.36 16.10
CA SER A 142 11.00 17.77 17.36
C SER A 142 11.26 19.27 17.47
N GLU A 143 11.72 19.92 16.38
CA GLU A 143 12.02 21.35 16.38
C GLU A 143 10.78 22.26 16.51
N VAL A 144 9.61 21.70 16.19
CA VAL A 144 8.34 22.43 16.18
C VAL A 144 7.33 21.90 17.19
N GLU A 145 7.75 21.02 18.09
CA GLU A 145 6.88 20.33 19.05
C GLU A 145 6.03 21.27 19.93
N LYS A 146 6.55 22.48 20.25
CA LYS A 146 5.86 23.52 21.05
C LYS A 146 5.00 24.46 20.21
N LYS A 147 5.05 24.36 18.87
CA LYS A 147 4.29 25.24 17.98
C LYS A 147 2.84 24.76 17.88
N PRO A 148 1.84 25.69 17.97
CA PRO A 148 0.42 25.32 17.81
C PRO A 148 0.13 24.70 16.45
N VAL A 149 -0.63 23.61 16.43
CA VAL A 149 -0.93 22.79 15.24
C VAL A 149 -1.68 23.57 14.15
N LYS A 150 -2.44 24.62 14.51
CA LYS A 150 -3.06 25.51 13.51
C LYS A 150 -2.06 26.19 12.56
N LYS A 151 -0.78 26.28 12.96
CA LYS A 151 0.31 26.84 12.16
C LYS A 151 1.08 25.78 11.36
N PHE A 152 0.67 24.52 11.41
CA PHE A 152 1.31 23.43 10.70
C PHE A 152 0.86 23.37 9.24
N SER A 153 1.79 23.00 8.35
CA SER A 153 1.44 22.59 6.98
C SER A 153 0.61 21.30 7.01
N LEU A 154 0.00 20.96 5.89
CA LEU A 154 -0.76 19.70 5.78
C LEU A 154 0.14 18.48 6.05
N GLY A 155 1.35 18.44 5.48
CA GLY A 155 2.32 17.37 5.71
C GLY A 155 2.74 17.25 7.18
N MET A 156 2.96 18.39 7.88
CA MET A 156 3.24 18.37 9.32
C MET A 156 2.06 17.81 10.13
N LYS A 157 0.82 18.14 9.75
CA LYS A 157 -0.39 17.58 10.40
C LYS A 157 -0.52 16.09 10.17
N GLN A 158 -0.24 15.61 8.96
CA GLN A 158 -0.26 14.18 8.64
C GLN A 158 0.82 13.43 9.42
N ARG A 159 2.05 13.95 9.48
CA ARG A 159 3.13 13.34 10.29
C ARG A 159 2.76 13.29 11.77
N LEU A 160 2.15 14.35 12.32
CA LEU A 160 1.64 14.32 13.69
C LEU A 160 0.50 13.27 13.86
N GLY A 161 -0.38 13.16 12.88
CA GLY A 161 -1.44 12.12 12.88
C GLY A 161 -0.87 10.70 12.90
N ILE A 162 0.19 10.46 12.12
CA ILE A 162 0.92 9.17 12.15
C ILE A 162 1.56 8.97 13.53
N ALA A 163 2.24 10.00 14.09
CA ALA A 163 2.81 9.91 15.43
C ALA A 163 1.75 9.55 16.49
N MET A 164 0.58 10.19 16.43
CA MET A 164 -0.54 9.85 17.32
C MET A 164 -1.05 8.41 17.13
N ALA A 165 -1.05 7.90 15.89
CA ALA A 165 -1.39 6.52 15.61
C ALA A 165 -0.36 5.52 16.15
N LEU A 166 0.90 5.94 16.32
CA LEU A 166 1.98 5.13 16.86
C LEU A 166 1.99 5.07 18.41
N VAL A 167 1.26 5.96 19.09
CA VAL A 167 1.16 5.92 20.55
C VAL A 167 0.56 4.58 21.00
N GLY A 168 1.22 3.89 21.93
CA GLY A 168 0.82 2.58 22.43
C GLY A 168 1.54 1.41 21.75
N HIS A 169 2.53 1.66 20.89
CA HIS A 169 3.33 0.63 20.19
C HIS A 169 2.44 -0.35 19.40
N PRO A 170 1.72 0.14 18.37
CA PRO A 170 0.81 -0.72 17.60
C PRO A 170 1.59 -1.76 16.78
N ASP A 171 1.02 -2.96 16.64
CA ASP A 171 1.51 -4.00 15.74
C ASP A 171 0.93 -3.84 14.30
N LEU A 172 -0.23 -3.17 14.19
CA LEU A 172 -0.92 -2.88 12.93
C LEU A 172 -1.21 -1.38 12.83
N LEU A 173 -0.88 -0.79 11.69
CA LEU A 173 -1.13 0.61 11.37
C LEU A 173 -2.08 0.71 10.17
N LEU A 174 -3.18 1.44 10.33
CA LEU A 174 -4.19 1.68 9.29
C LEU A 174 -4.15 3.15 8.90
N LEU A 175 -3.69 3.44 7.68
CA LEU A 175 -3.48 4.79 7.16
C LEU A 175 -4.38 5.04 5.96
N ASP A 176 -5.33 5.96 6.09
CA ASP A 176 -6.24 6.33 5.00
C ASP A 176 -5.76 7.62 4.32
N GLU A 177 -5.32 7.50 3.06
CA GLU A 177 -4.83 8.61 2.22
C GLU A 177 -3.76 9.51 2.92
N PRO A 178 -2.72 8.95 3.59
CA PRO A 178 -1.82 9.74 4.43
C PRO A 178 -0.94 10.72 3.65
N ILE A 179 -0.82 10.57 2.33
CA ILE A 179 0.00 11.40 1.44
C ILE A 179 -0.83 12.35 0.56
N ASN A 180 -2.16 12.31 0.69
CA ASN A 180 -3.04 13.10 -0.17
C ASN A 180 -2.90 14.61 0.10
N GLY A 181 -2.68 15.40 -0.97
CA GLY A 181 -2.57 16.85 -0.90
C GLY A 181 -1.29 17.38 -0.25
N ILE A 182 -0.28 16.55 -0.10
CA ILE A 182 1.03 16.91 0.43
C ILE A 182 1.99 17.25 -0.73
N ASP A 183 2.92 18.13 -0.49
CA ASP A 183 3.99 18.45 -1.45
C ASP A 183 4.94 17.27 -1.66
N PRO A 184 5.67 17.21 -2.79
CA PRO A 184 6.52 16.07 -3.13
C PRO A 184 7.55 15.71 -2.05
N GLN A 185 8.13 16.70 -1.38
CA GLN A 185 9.09 16.47 -0.30
C GLN A 185 8.42 15.77 0.90
N GLY A 186 7.25 16.22 1.30
CA GLY A 186 6.48 15.62 2.40
C GLY A 186 6.02 14.19 2.09
N ILE A 187 5.73 13.88 0.81
CA ILE A 187 5.41 12.50 0.38
C ILE A 187 6.61 11.59 0.61
N VAL A 188 7.83 12.02 0.21
CA VAL A 188 9.07 11.26 0.44
C VAL A 188 9.29 11.01 1.92
N GLU A 189 9.16 12.04 2.76
CA GLU A 189 9.34 11.92 4.21
C GLU A 189 8.37 10.93 4.88
N ILE A 190 7.08 10.96 4.48
CA ILE A 190 6.08 10.02 5.00
C ILE A 190 6.37 8.59 4.51
N ARG A 191 6.79 8.44 3.27
CA ARG A 191 7.14 7.14 2.71
C ARG A 191 8.30 6.49 3.46
N GLU A 192 9.41 7.22 3.63
CA GLU A 192 10.57 6.76 4.39
C GLU A 192 10.21 6.40 5.83
N LEU A 193 9.33 7.17 6.46
CA LEU A 193 8.80 6.87 7.79
C LEU A 193 8.07 5.51 7.80
N ILE A 194 7.15 5.28 6.87
CA ILE A 194 6.37 4.04 6.79
C ILE A 194 7.29 2.83 6.54
N GLU A 195 8.28 2.97 5.65
CA GLU A 195 9.28 1.93 5.37
C GLU A 195 10.07 1.57 6.64
N ARG A 196 10.56 2.58 7.38
CA ARG A 196 11.27 2.34 8.65
C ARG A 196 10.37 1.63 9.67
N LEU A 197 9.12 2.07 9.82
CA LEU A 197 8.17 1.43 10.75
C LEU A 197 7.96 -0.06 10.44
N SER A 198 7.88 -0.41 9.17
CA SER A 198 7.75 -1.80 8.75
C SER A 198 9.06 -2.59 8.93
N HIS A 199 10.18 -2.09 8.39
CA HIS A 199 11.43 -2.85 8.31
C HIS A 199 12.19 -2.91 9.64
N GLU A 200 12.25 -1.79 10.38
CA GLU A 200 13.03 -1.72 11.62
C GLU A 200 12.21 -2.13 12.85
N TYR A 201 10.92 -1.77 12.88
CA TYR A 201 10.05 -2.04 14.03
C TYR A 201 9.05 -3.17 13.79
N ASN A 202 9.04 -3.77 12.58
CA ASN A 202 8.16 -4.89 12.21
C ASN A 202 6.67 -4.57 12.41
N VAL A 203 6.29 -3.30 12.21
CA VAL A 203 4.89 -2.85 12.21
C VAL A 203 4.28 -3.24 10.87
N THR A 204 3.11 -3.86 10.90
CA THR A 204 2.34 -4.14 9.68
C THR A 204 1.52 -2.92 9.31
N VAL A 205 1.48 -2.57 8.04
CA VAL A 205 0.80 -1.35 7.58
C VAL A 205 -0.21 -1.66 6.49
N ILE A 206 -1.43 -1.13 6.63
CA ILE A 206 -2.34 -0.94 5.50
C ILE A 206 -2.37 0.55 5.18
N ILE A 207 -2.00 0.89 3.97
CA ILE A 207 -2.04 2.27 3.47
C ILE A 207 -2.98 2.35 2.28
N SER A 208 -3.98 3.22 2.35
CA SER A 208 -4.87 3.48 1.22
C SER A 208 -4.37 4.65 0.38
N SER A 209 -4.53 4.57 -0.94
CA SER A 209 -4.34 5.69 -1.86
C SER A 209 -5.17 5.49 -3.12
N HIS A 210 -5.38 6.58 -3.84
CA HIS A 210 -5.90 6.56 -5.21
C HIS A 210 -4.78 6.67 -6.26
N ILE A 211 -3.51 6.83 -5.83
CA ILE A 211 -2.32 6.98 -6.67
C ILE A 211 -1.48 5.70 -6.55
N LEU A 212 -1.55 4.84 -7.57
CA LEU A 212 -0.83 3.57 -7.61
C LEU A 212 0.69 3.78 -7.61
N GLU A 213 1.19 4.79 -8.36
CA GLU A 213 2.61 5.09 -8.48
C GLU A 213 3.27 5.39 -7.12
N GLU A 214 2.59 6.13 -6.23
CA GLU A 214 3.16 6.42 -4.91
C GLU A 214 3.18 5.18 -4.01
N LEU A 215 2.14 4.33 -4.07
CA LEU A 215 2.12 3.08 -3.31
C LEU A 215 3.12 2.05 -3.84
N SER A 216 3.39 2.04 -5.16
CA SER A 216 4.35 1.11 -5.77
C SER A 216 5.77 1.27 -5.23
N LYS A 217 6.09 2.42 -4.67
CA LYS A 217 7.42 2.72 -4.11
C LYS A 217 7.64 2.10 -2.71
N ILE A 218 6.56 1.75 -1.98
CA ILE A 218 6.67 1.28 -0.58
C ILE A 218 5.93 -0.02 -0.31
N ALA A 219 4.81 -0.29 -1.00
CA ALA A 219 3.98 -1.45 -0.68
C ALA A 219 4.61 -2.74 -1.21
N THR A 220 4.59 -3.77 -0.38
CA THR A 220 5.07 -5.12 -0.73
C THR A 220 3.98 -5.95 -1.41
N ARG A 221 2.71 -5.60 -1.14
CA ARG A 221 1.52 -6.23 -1.70
C ARG A 221 0.42 -5.20 -1.93
N PHE A 222 -0.42 -5.44 -2.92
CA PHE A 222 -1.46 -4.52 -3.35
C PHE A 222 -2.82 -5.20 -3.42
N GLY A 223 -3.86 -4.42 -3.17
CA GLY A 223 -5.23 -4.79 -3.44
C GLY A 223 -5.96 -3.65 -4.14
N ILE A 224 -6.60 -3.93 -5.27
CA ILE A 224 -7.38 -2.96 -6.02
C ILE A 224 -8.85 -3.07 -5.60
N LEU A 225 -9.34 -2.02 -4.96
CA LEU A 225 -10.74 -1.90 -4.56
C LEU A 225 -11.50 -1.04 -5.58
N HIS A 226 -12.55 -1.61 -6.18
CA HIS A 226 -13.40 -0.93 -7.13
C HIS A 226 -14.88 -1.19 -6.82
N ARG A 227 -15.68 -0.13 -6.68
CA ARG A 227 -17.13 -0.21 -6.37
C ARG A 227 -17.46 -1.18 -5.21
N GLY A 228 -16.65 -1.14 -4.15
CA GLY A 228 -16.82 -1.99 -2.97
C GLY A 228 -16.26 -3.40 -3.08
N ARG A 229 -15.72 -3.81 -4.22
CA ARG A 229 -15.13 -5.16 -4.44
C ARG A 229 -13.62 -5.09 -4.55
N LEU A 230 -12.94 -6.05 -3.96
CA LEU A 230 -11.52 -6.28 -4.19
C LEU A 230 -11.37 -7.07 -5.49
N ILE A 231 -11.02 -6.37 -6.58
CA ILE A 231 -11.03 -6.95 -7.95
C ILE A 231 -9.74 -7.64 -8.32
N ASP A 232 -8.61 -7.26 -7.69
CA ASP A 232 -7.31 -7.92 -7.89
C ASP A 232 -6.42 -7.75 -6.65
N THR A 233 -5.50 -8.72 -6.45
CA THR A 233 -4.44 -8.67 -5.44
C THR A 233 -3.15 -9.22 -6.02
N PHE A 234 -2.03 -8.53 -5.81
CA PHE A 234 -0.73 -8.92 -6.35
C PHE A 234 0.42 -8.40 -5.48
N THR A 235 1.57 -9.00 -5.61
CA THR A 235 2.82 -8.57 -4.98
C THR A 235 3.48 -7.45 -5.77
N HIS A 236 4.45 -6.77 -5.16
CA HIS A 236 5.28 -5.76 -5.85
C HIS A 236 6.00 -6.38 -7.07
N GLU A 237 6.53 -7.58 -6.93
CA GLU A 237 7.19 -8.30 -8.02
C GLU A 237 6.25 -8.58 -9.19
N GLU A 238 5.02 -9.04 -8.91
CA GLU A 238 4.00 -9.25 -9.93
C GLU A 238 3.59 -7.94 -10.61
N LEU A 239 3.49 -6.83 -9.85
CA LEU A 239 3.21 -5.51 -10.42
C LEU A 239 4.29 -5.09 -11.39
N MET A 240 5.58 -5.20 -11.01
CA MET A 240 6.70 -4.86 -11.88
C MET A 240 6.72 -5.70 -13.16
N LYS A 241 6.41 -7.00 -13.06
CA LYS A 241 6.29 -7.87 -14.25
C LYS A 241 5.13 -7.48 -15.16
N ARG A 242 4.00 -7.04 -14.61
CA ARG A 242 2.82 -6.60 -15.38
C ARG A 242 3.04 -5.26 -16.08
N CYS A 243 3.81 -4.37 -15.46
CA CYS A 243 4.15 -3.04 -15.97
C CYS A 243 5.53 -2.98 -16.63
N SER A 244 6.19 -4.13 -16.89
CA SER A 244 7.48 -4.17 -17.55
C SER A 244 7.38 -3.64 -18.99
N GLU A 245 8.39 -2.87 -19.37
CA GLU A 245 8.57 -2.46 -20.77
C GLU A 245 8.63 -3.71 -21.65
N ARG A 246 7.92 -3.68 -22.77
CA ARG A 246 7.85 -4.80 -23.69
C ARG A 246 7.66 -4.37 -25.13
N ILE A 247 8.19 -5.15 -26.06
CA ILE A 247 7.88 -5.03 -27.47
C ILE A 247 6.66 -5.92 -27.76
N GLU A 248 5.59 -5.36 -28.27
CA GLU A 248 4.43 -6.11 -28.76
C GLU A 248 4.48 -6.18 -30.30
N ILE A 249 4.58 -7.39 -30.81
CA ILE A 249 4.64 -7.65 -32.25
C ILE A 249 3.46 -8.53 -32.66
N ARG A 250 2.70 -8.10 -33.69
CA ARG A 250 1.74 -8.97 -34.38
C ARG A 250 2.34 -9.42 -35.71
N THR A 251 2.27 -10.72 -35.96
CA THR A 251 2.85 -11.32 -37.19
C THR A 251 1.86 -12.21 -37.89
N SER A 252 2.13 -12.50 -39.18
CA SER A 252 1.32 -13.44 -39.94
C SER A 252 1.54 -14.90 -39.54
N ASP A 253 2.68 -15.23 -38.90
CA ASP A 253 3.03 -16.59 -38.43
C ASP A 253 3.82 -16.46 -37.11
N PRO A 254 3.13 -16.47 -35.97
CA PRO A 254 3.77 -16.26 -34.66
C PRO A 254 4.72 -17.41 -34.28
N VAL A 255 4.45 -18.64 -34.74
CA VAL A 255 5.30 -19.81 -34.42
C VAL A 255 6.67 -19.67 -35.10
N LYS A 256 6.68 -19.35 -36.40
CA LYS A 256 7.94 -19.11 -37.10
C LYS A 256 8.65 -17.84 -36.60
N ALA A 257 7.89 -16.81 -36.23
CA ALA A 257 8.45 -15.60 -35.65
C ALA A 257 9.22 -15.89 -34.36
N CYS A 258 8.68 -16.71 -33.47
CA CYS A 258 9.38 -17.12 -32.25
C CYS A 258 10.71 -17.84 -32.53
N MET A 259 10.75 -18.73 -33.54
CA MET A 259 11.98 -19.41 -33.93
C MET A 259 13.06 -18.43 -34.45
N VAL A 260 12.65 -17.35 -35.11
CA VAL A 260 13.57 -16.29 -35.56
C VAL A 260 14.04 -15.47 -34.36
N ILE A 261 13.15 -15.09 -33.48
CA ILE A 261 13.44 -14.32 -32.26
C ILE A 261 14.43 -15.10 -31.38
N GLU A 262 14.22 -16.41 -31.16
CA GLU A 262 15.16 -17.27 -30.43
C GLU A 262 16.56 -17.32 -31.09
N LYS A 263 16.64 -17.40 -32.42
CA LYS A 263 17.91 -17.36 -33.15
C LYS A 263 18.66 -16.05 -33.00
N MET A 264 17.96 -14.95 -32.72
CA MET A 264 18.57 -13.66 -32.40
C MET A 264 19.11 -13.61 -30.96
N GLY A 265 18.94 -14.69 -30.18
CA GLY A 265 19.37 -14.76 -28.79
C GLY A 265 18.39 -14.12 -27.80
N ILE A 266 17.17 -13.85 -28.23
CA ILE A 266 16.09 -13.33 -27.37
C ILE A 266 15.38 -14.53 -26.74
N THR A 267 15.35 -14.59 -25.42
CA THR A 267 14.86 -15.72 -24.63
C THR A 267 13.63 -15.37 -23.78
N GLU A 268 13.46 -14.09 -23.45
CA GLU A 268 12.34 -13.61 -22.62
C GLU A 268 11.19 -13.10 -23.50
N PHE A 269 10.36 -14.00 -23.99
CA PHE A 269 9.16 -13.64 -24.75
C PHE A 269 7.99 -14.58 -24.46
N LYS A 270 6.78 -14.15 -24.79
CA LYS A 270 5.52 -14.91 -24.64
C LYS A 270 4.65 -14.75 -25.87
N ILE A 271 3.98 -15.84 -26.27
CA ILE A 271 2.91 -15.81 -27.26
C ILE A 271 1.61 -15.52 -26.53
N MET A 272 0.94 -14.45 -26.93
CA MET A 272 -0.40 -14.09 -26.46
C MET A 272 -1.45 -14.53 -27.49
N ASP A 273 -2.73 -14.30 -27.19
CA ASP A 273 -3.84 -14.76 -28.03
C ASP A 273 -3.66 -14.43 -29.53
N GLY A 274 -3.71 -15.48 -30.32
CA GLY A 274 -3.87 -15.52 -31.77
C GLY A 274 -2.66 -15.14 -32.62
N SER A 275 -2.00 -14.03 -32.47
CA SER A 275 -0.90 -13.60 -33.36
C SER A 275 0.06 -12.57 -32.74
N MET A 276 -0.08 -12.31 -31.44
CA MET A 276 0.74 -11.33 -30.73
C MET A 276 1.87 -12.03 -29.97
N ILE A 277 3.08 -11.51 -30.10
CA ILE A 277 4.26 -11.89 -29.32
C ILE A 277 4.65 -10.71 -28.46
N GLN A 278 4.85 -10.93 -27.17
CA GLN A 278 5.43 -9.95 -26.25
C GLN A 278 6.85 -10.35 -25.93
N ILE A 279 7.81 -9.41 -26.11
CA ILE A 279 9.23 -9.57 -25.83
C ILE A 279 9.58 -8.64 -24.68
N PHE A 280 10.26 -9.15 -23.64
CA PHE A 280 10.55 -8.45 -22.40
C PHE A 280 12.02 -8.05 -22.23
N GLU A 281 12.80 -8.12 -23.28
CA GLU A 281 14.21 -7.73 -23.35
C GLU A 281 14.54 -7.03 -24.66
N ARG A 282 15.69 -6.31 -24.73
CA ARG A 282 16.24 -5.70 -25.94
C ARG A 282 15.26 -4.74 -26.64
N MET A 283 14.69 -3.80 -25.88
CA MET A 283 13.65 -2.86 -26.38
C MET A 283 14.15 -1.99 -27.54
N GLU A 284 15.43 -1.62 -27.50
CA GLU A 284 16.12 -0.85 -28.53
C GLU A 284 16.21 -1.57 -29.88
N ASP A 285 16.16 -2.90 -29.87
CA ASP A 285 16.33 -3.73 -31.08
C ASP A 285 15.02 -3.97 -31.84
N SER A 286 13.95 -3.26 -31.52
CA SER A 286 12.64 -3.42 -32.16
C SER A 286 12.69 -3.33 -33.69
N GLY A 287 13.54 -2.43 -34.25
CA GLY A 287 13.77 -2.30 -35.67
C GLY A 287 14.52 -3.50 -36.27
N GLU A 288 15.53 -4.03 -35.56
CA GLU A 288 16.31 -5.20 -36.02
C GLU A 288 15.43 -6.46 -36.03
N ILE A 289 14.57 -6.61 -35.03
CA ILE A 289 13.61 -7.72 -34.97
C ILE A 289 12.68 -7.73 -36.19
N VAL A 290 12.15 -6.56 -36.58
CA VAL A 290 11.32 -6.44 -37.80
C VAL A 290 12.09 -6.82 -39.06
N LEU A 291 13.32 -6.34 -39.19
CA LEU A 291 14.19 -6.66 -40.35
C LEU A 291 14.48 -8.16 -40.45
N GLU A 292 14.74 -8.80 -39.29
CA GLU A 292 15.06 -10.23 -39.27
C GLU A 292 13.83 -11.09 -39.56
N LEU A 293 12.65 -10.70 -39.10
CA LEU A 293 11.36 -11.33 -39.43
C LEU A 293 11.11 -11.20 -40.96
N ALA A 294 11.33 -10.03 -41.55
CA ALA A 294 11.15 -9.78 -42.99
C ALA A 294 12.09 -10.63 -43.85
N LYS A 295 13.37 -10.77 -43.46
CA LYS A 295 14.36 -11.65 -44.16
C LYS A 295 13.90 -13.11 -44.17
N ASN A 296 13.15 -13.54 -43.13
CA ASN A 296 12.60 -14.88 -43.02
C ASN A 296 11.18 -15.01 -43.65
N ASN A 297 10.75 -14.03 -44.45
CA ASN A 297 9.43 -13.98 -45.12
C ASN A 297 8.25 -13.97 -44.14
N ILE A 298 8.43 -13.43 -42.94
CA ILE A 298 7.37 -13.27 -41.93
C ILE A 298 6.90 -11.81 -41.97
N LYS A 299 5.61 -11.63 -42.28
CA LYS A 299 5.03 -10.28 -42.34
C LYS A 299 4.74 -9.79 -40.96
N THR A 300 5.34 -8.67 -40.56
CA THR A 300 4.99 -7.92 -39.36
C THR A 300 3.74 -7.09 -39.65
N LEU A 301 2.68 -7.30 -38.88
CA LEU A 301 1.39 -6.60 -38.99
C LEU A 301 1.39 -5.32 -38.18
N SER A 302 1.99 -5.36 -36.99
CA SER A 302 2.25 -4.20 -36.14
C SER A 302 3.41 -4.47 -35.19
N ILE A 303 4.12 -3.43 -34.79
CA ILE A 303 5.11 -3.44 -33.73
C ILE A 303 4.98 -2.17 -32.92
N GLN A 304 5.07 -2.28 -31.60
CA GLN A 304 5.14 -1.14 -30.71
C GLN A 304 5.94 -1.53 -29.45
N VAL A 305 6.75 -0.60 -28.97
CA VAL A 305 7.32 -0.68 -27.63
C VAL A 305 6.28 -0.11 -26.69
N LYS A 306 5.80 -0.95 -25.77
CA LYS A 306 4.87 -0.53 -24.72
C LYS A 306 5.63 -0.41 -23.42
N ASN A 307 5.49 0.74 -22.81
CA ASN A 307 5.76 0.98 -21.41
C ASN A 307 4.40 1.24 -20.77
N GLU A 308 3.81 0.22 -20.15
CA GLU A 308 2.51 0.37 -19.50
C GLU A 308 2.72 1.11 -18.19
N ALA A 309 2.32 2.37 -18.15
CA ALA A 309 2.33 3.13 -16.91
C ALA A 309 1.45 2.43 -15.88
N LEU A 310 1.85 2.51 -14.61
CA LEU A 310 1.08 1.92 -13.50
C LEU A 310 -0.37 2.40 -13.48
N GLU A 311 -0.60 3.65 -13.90
CA GLU A 311 -1.93 4.22 -14.04
C GLU A 311 -2.76 3.58 -15.15
N ASP A 312 -2.14 3.27 -16.31
CA ASP A 312 -2.81 2.61 -17.43
C ASP A 312 -3.24 1.20 -17.04
N TYR A 313 -2.38 0.48 -16.33
CA TYR A 313 -2.70 -0.83 -15.76
C TYR A 313 -3.91 -0.73 -14.81
N TYR A 314 -3.91 0.23 -13.89
CA TYR A 314 -5.03 0.46 -12.99
C TYR A 314 -6.32 0.82 -13.75
N LEU A 315 -6.23 1.67 -14.77
CA LEU A 315 -7.38 2.06 -15.60
C LEU A 315 -7.93 0.86 -16.37
N SER A 316 -7.08 0.01 -16.94
CA SER A 316 -7.52 -1.21 -17.67
C SER A 316 -8.36 -2.12 -16.77
N LEU A 317 -7.97 -2.30 -15.50
CA LEU A 317 -8.72 -3.12 -14.54
C LEU A 317 -10.05 -2.50 -14.10
N THR A 318 -10.18 -1.17 -14.16
CA THR A 318 -11.36 -0.45 -13.63
C THR A 318 -12.32 0.01 -14.70
N MET A 319 -11.92 0.04 -15.99
CA MET A 319 -12.78 0.44 -17.13
C MET A 319 -13.55 -0.74 -17.75
N GLU A 320 -13.05 -1.97 -17.61
CA GLU A 320 -13.64 -3.16 -18.23
C GLU A 320 -14.74 -3.85 -17.38
N ARG A 321 -15.13 -3.26 -16.23
CA ARG A 321 -16.12 -3.86 -15.31
C ARG A 321 -17.15 -2.80 -14.85
#